data_ed204f7cf04d560a77a23d2016931896
#
_entry.id   ed204f7cf04d560a77a23d2016931896
#
_cell.length_a   1.000
_cell.length_b   1.000
_cell.length_c   1.000
_cell.angle_alpha   90.00
_cell.angle_beta   90.00
_cell.angle_gamma   90.00
#
_symmetry.space_group_name_H-M   'P 1'
#
loop_
_entity.id
_entity.type
_entity.pdbx_description
1 polymer ?
#
loop_
_entity_poly.entity_id
_entity_poly.type
_entity_poly.pdbx_seq_one_letter_code
_entity_poly.pdbx_strand_id
1 'polypeptide(L)'
;MALAPEWRFARRLIAEAGVSVVFGHSSHHAKAIEWHGAGLILYGCGDFLNDYEGITGYEKYRDDLALLYAITFDASSGRLDKLELVPFQICRFQLIHPPEEDVIWLEHTLDRESRRFGTRVRLFSNGRRLSAEPIANIK
;
A
#
# COMPACT_ATOMS: atom_id res chain seq x y z
N MET A 1 21.65 -8.55 -0.30
CA MET A 1 21.54 -7.25 0.39
C MET A 1 20.75 -7.45 1.68
N ALA A 2 21.31 -7.04 2.84
CA ALA A 2 20.60 -7.15 4.11
C ALA A 2 19.35 -6.25 4.10
N LEU A 3 18.23 -6.79 4.59
CA LEU A 3 17.01 -6.01 4.75
C LEU A 3 17.22 -4.93 5.81
N ALA A 4 16.62 -3.78 5.62
CA ALA A 4 16.60 -2.73 6.64
C ALA A 4 15.95 -3.24 7.95
N PRO A 5 16.36 -2.72 9.11
CA PRO A 5 15.87 -3.20 10.41
C PRO A 5 14.36 -3.21 10.54
N GLU A 6 13.68 -2.18 10.05
CA GLU A 6 12.22 -2.05 10.07
C GLU A 6 11.51 -3.15 9.25
N TRP A 7 12.08 -3.59 8.15
CA TRP A 7 11.51 -4.67 7.34
C TRP A 7 11.62 -6.02 8.04
N ARG A 8 12.76 -6.27 8.70
CA ARG A 8 12.94 -7.47 9.50
C ARG A 8 11.98 -7.52 10.67
N PHE A 9 11.79 -6.40 11.35
CA PHE A 9 10.87 -6.30 12.47
C PHE A 9 9.42 -6.58 12.03
N ALA A 10 8.94 -5.96 10.95
CA ALA A 10 7.60 -6.18 10.42
C ALA A 10 7.35 -7.67 10.07
N ARG A 11 8.30 -8.30 9.39
CA ARG A 11 8.21 -9.73 9.04
C ARG A 11 8.19 -10.64 10.29
N ARG A 12 8.96 -10.30 11.30
CA ARG A 12 8.97 -11.06 12.57
C ARG A 12 7.64 -10.95 13.31
N LEU A 13 6.98 -9.81 13.29
CA LEU A 13 5.64 -9.67 13.87
C LEU A 13 4.64 -10.64 13.24
N ILE A 14 4.71 -10.84 11.94
CA ILE A 14 3.86 -11.82 11.25
C ILE A 14 4.30 -13.26 11.59
N ALA A 15 5.58 -13.57 11.41
CA ALA A 15 6.07 -14.94 11.52
C ALA A 15 6.11 -15.48 12.95
N GLU A 16 6.43 -14.63 13.94
CA GLU A 16 6.69 -15.04 15.32
C GLU A 16 5.52 -14.69 16.26
N ALA A 17 4.82 -13.56 16.00
CA ALA A 17 3.74 -13.10 16.87
C ALA A 17 2.33 -13.36 16.30
N GLY A 18 2.23 -13.89 15.08
CA GLY A 18 0.94 -14.21 14.45
C GLY A 18 0.11 -12.97 14.05
N VAL A 19 0.74 -11.82 13.90
CA VAL A 19 0.09 -10.60 13.44
C VAL A 19 -0.33 -10.76 11.99
N SER A 20 -1.58 -10.48 11.66
CA SER A 20 -2.10 -10.60 10.30
C SER A 20 -1.76 -9.40 9.42
N VAL A 21 -1.74 -8.20 9.98
CA VAL A 21 -1.46 -6.97 9.24
C VAL A 21 -0.52 -6.08 10.03
N VAL A 22 0.57 -5.65 9.41
CA VAL A 22 1.47 -4.62 9.93
C VAL A 22 1.36 -3.41 9.01
N PHE A 23 1.16 -2.23 9.55
CA PHE A 23 1.11 -1.00 8.77
C PHE A 23 1.96 0.10 9.40
N GLY A 24 2.61 0.88 8.56
CA GLY A 24 3.48 1.98 8.94
C GLY A 24 2.90 3.34 8.57
N HIS A 25 3.29 4.34 9.37
CA HIS A 25 3.01 5.76 9.13
C HIS A 25 4.30 6.57 8.93
N SER A 26 4.23 7.86 9.06
CA SER A 26 5.35 8.83 9.02
C SER A 26 6.00 9.07 7.67
N SER A 27 5.57 8.42 6.61
CA SER A 27 6.10 8.66 5.27
C SER A 27 5.37 9.75 4.49
N HIS A 28 4.18 10.15 4.90
CA HIS A 28 3.28 11.09 4.21
C HIS A 28 2.92 10.69 2.76
N HIS A 29 3.42 9.57 2.28
CA HIS A 29 3.12 8.99 0.97
C HIS A 29 3.05 7.47 1.06
N ALA A 30 2.35 6.84 0.13
CA ALA A 30 2.26 5.40 0.05
C ALA A 30 3.61 4.77 -0.31
N LYS A 31 3.98 3.71 0.39
CA LYS A 31 5.19 2.91 0.15
C LYS A 31 4.84 1.50 -0.29
N ALA A 32 5.88 0.69 -0.47
CA ALA A 32 5.76 -0.71 -0.87
C ALA A 32 4.78 -1.51 -0.01
N ILE A 33 4.20 -2.52 -0.64
CA ILE A 33 3.29 -3.50 -0.05
C ILE A 33 3.95 -4.87 -0.15
N GLU A 34 3.87 -5.67 0.90
CA GLU A 34 4.37 -7.03 0.91
C GLU A 34 3.34 -8.01 1.46
N TRP A 35 3.07 -9.06 0.70
CA TRP A 35 2.46 -10.27 1.22
C TRP A 35 3.56 -11.16 1.77
N HIS A 36 3.61 -11.35 3.10
CA HIS A 36 4.64 -12.13 3.78
C HIS A 36 4.03 -13.31 4.52
N GLY A 37 4.25 -14.53 4.00
CA GLY A 37 3.59 -15.70 4.55
C GLY A 37 2.07 -15.58 4.49
N ALA A 38 1.41 -15.66 5.64
CA ALA A 38 -0.03 -15.47 5.77
C ALA A 38 -0.44 -14.03 6.12
N GLY A 39 0.51 -13.09 6.17
CA GLY A 39 0.29 -11.73 6.61
C GLY A 39 0.56 -10.69 5.52
N LEU A 40 0.19 -9.45 5.84
CA LEU A 40 0.30 -8.29 4.98
C LEU A 40 1.12 -7.19 5.67
N ILE A 41 2.08 -6.62 4.96
CA ILE A 41 2.87 -5.48 5.43
C ILE A 41 2.63 -4.29 4.50
N LEU A 42 2.16 -3.19 5.06
CA LEU A 42 2.03 -1.89 4.41
C LEU A 42 3.15 -1.01 4.96
N TYR A 43 4.25 -0.86 4.24
CA TYR A 43 5.45 -0.17 4.72
C TYR A 43 5.29 1.33 4.94
N GLY A 44 4.28 1.92 4.35
CA GLY A 44 3.86 3.29 4.57
C GLY A 44 2.49 3.51 3.96
N CYS A 45 1.53 3.90 4.78
CA CYS A 45 0.16 4.15 4.31
C CYS A 45 -0.04 5.56 3.78
N GLY A 46 0.91 6.46 4.00
CA GLY A 46 0.73 7.87 3.70
C GLY A 46 -0.30 8.55 4.61
N ASP A 47 -0.69 9.74 4.26
CA ASP A 47 -1.79 10.47 4.88
C ASP A 47 -3.08 10.15 4.12
N PHE A 48 -4.16 9.92 4.85
CA PHE A 48 -5.47 9.74 4.21
C PHE A 48 -6.25 11.05 4.19
N LEU A 49 -6.37 11.67 5.34
CA LEU A 49 -6.94 13.00 5.50
C LEU A 49 -6.24 13.69 6.67
N ASN A 50 -5.83 14.92 6.47
CA ASN A 50 -5.16 15.73 7.48
C ASN A 50 -5.67 17.17 7.44
N ASP A 51 -5.22 17.98 8.39
CA ASP A 51 -5.59 19.39 8.54
C ASP A 51 -4.60 20.35 7.88
N TYR A 52 -3.71 19.84 7.02
CA TYR A 52 -2.78 20.63 6.22
C TYR A 52 -2.70 20.05 4.78
N GLU A 53 -2.26 20.87 3.82
CA GLU A 53 -2.09 20.46 2.44
C GLU A 53 -0.60 20.24 2.11
N GLY A 54 -0.17 18.99 2.26
CA GLY A 54 1.17 18.57 1.88
C GLY A 54 2.29 19.10 2.77
N ILE A 55 3.46 18.53 2.61
CA ILE A 55 4.70 18.97 3.24
C ILE A 55 5.65 19.44 2.14
N THR A 56 6.04 20.70 2.18
CA THR A 56 6.98 21.27 1.20
C THR A 56 8.27 20.46 1.13
N GLY A 57 8.70 20.13 -0.09
CA GLY A 57 9.92 19.38 -0.36
C GLY A 57 9.71 17.87 -0.60
N TYR A 58 8.49 17.38 -0.52
CA TYR A 58 8.13 15.97 -0.76
C TYR A 58 7.29 15.74 -2.03
N GLU A 59 7.15 16.75 -2.87
CA GLU A 59 6.28 16.75 -4.07
C GLU A 59 6.60 15.61 -5.03
N LYS A 60 7.86 15.19 -5.13
CA LYS A 60 8.27 14.04 -5.96
C LYS A 60 7.67 12.70 -5.52
N TYR A 61 7.22 12.61 -4.28
CA TYR A 61 6.58 11.41 -3.73
C TYR A 61 5.06 11.47 -3.81
N ARG A 62 4.50 12.57 -4.31
CA ARG A 62 3.06 12.77 -4.45
C ARG A 62 2.33 12.53 -3.13
N ASP A 63 2.69 13.27 -2.10
CA ASP A 63 2.02 13.30 -0.81
C ASP A 63 0.60 13.89 -0.86
N ASP A 64 0.23 14.47 -2.02
CA ASP A 64 -1.14 14.84 -2.35
C ASP A 64 -2.03 13.64 -2.73
N LEU A 65 -1.44 12.46 -2.99
CA LEU A 65 -2.18 11.24 -3.32
C LEU A 65 -2.33 10.36 -2.09
N ALA A 66 -3.58 9.99 -1.81
CA ALA A 66 -3.96 9.16 -0.68
C ALA A 66 -4.55 7.83 -1.14
N LEU A 67 -4.43 6.81 -0.30
CA LEU A 67 -5.00 5.49 -0.55
C LEU A 67 -5.87 5.04 0.62
N LEU A 68 -7.06 4.55 0.31
CA LEU A 68 -7.82 3.72 1.23
C LEU A 68 -7.43 2.26 0.98
N TYR A 69 -7.02 1.57 2.02
CA TYR A 69 -6.62 0.17 1.99
C TYR A 69 -7.79 -0.70 2.44
N ALA A 70 -8.47 -1.34 1.51
CA ALA A 70 -9.59 -2.23 1.78
C ALA A 70 -9.11 -3.68 1.88
N ILE A 71 -8.97 -4.17 3.10
CA ILE A 71 -8.50 -5.52 3.40
C ILE A 71 -9.71 -6.42 3.61
N THR A 72 -9.73 -7.55 2.90
CA THR A 72 -10.77 -8.57 3.05
C THR A 72 -10.22 -9.77 3.80
N PHE A 73 -10.97 -10.25 4.77
CA PHE A 73 -10.70 -11.47 5.53
C PHE A 73 -11.78 -12.51 5.24
N ASP A 74 -11.40 -13.75 5.16
CA ASP A 74 -12.36 -14.87 5.21
C ASP A 74 -12.96 -14.95 6.60
N ALA A 75 -14.29 -14.84 6.68
CA ALA A 75 -14.99 -14.76 7.95
C ALA A 75 -14.92 -16.05 8.79
N SER A 76 -14.73 -17.20 8.15
CA SER A 76 -14.69 -18.50 8.82
C SER A 76 -13.33 -18.84 9.39
N SER A 77 -12.27 -18.47 8.67
CA SER A 77 -10.87 -18.82 9.03
C SER A 77 -10.07 -17.65 9.59
N GLY A 78 -10.55 -16.41 9.43
CA GLY A 78 -9.81 -15.19 9.77
C GLY A 78 -8.60 -14.93 8.86
N ARG A 79 -8.45 -15.68 7.77
CA ARG A 79 -7.34 -15.53 6.84
C ARG A 79 -7.52 -14.29 5.96
N LEU A 80 -6.41 -13.65 5.66
CA LEU A 80 -6.36 -12.59 4.65
C LEU A 80 -6.69 -13.18 3.28
N ASP A 81 -7.62 -12.54 2.58
CA ASP A 81 -8.08 -12.96 1.25
C ASP A 81 -7.54 -12.02 0.16
N LYS A 82 -7.79 -10.72 0.30
CA LYS A 82 -7.35 -9.75 -0.71
C LYS A 82 -7.08 -8.37 -0.11
N LEU A 83 -6.32 -7.58 -0.88
CA LEU A 83 -6.12 -6.15 -0.66
C LEU A 83 -6.51 -5.39 -1.92
N GLU A 84 -7.43 -4.47 -1.78
CA GLU A 84 -7.78 -3.47 -2.77
C GLU A 84 -7.37 -2.08 -2.29
N LEU A 85 -6.94 -1.24 -3.22
CA LEU A 85 -6.54 0.13 -2.95
C LEU A 85 -7.48 1.06 -3.71
N VAL A 86 -8.04 2.04 -3.01
CA VAL A 86 -8.87 3.08 -3.63
C VAL A 86 -8.10 4.39 -3.59
N PRO A 87 -7.64 4.89 -4.76
CA PRO A 87 -6.92 6.16 -4.84
C PRO A 87 -7.81 7.37 -4.60
N PHE A 88 -7.26 8.33 -3.88
CA PHE A 88 -7.81 9.67 -3.70
C PHE A 88 -6.72 10.72 -3.91
N GLN A 89 -7.13 11.94 -4.14
CA GLN A 89 -6.26 13.11 -4.10
C GLN A 89 -6.73 14.07 -3.01
N ILE A 90 -5.79 14.54 -2.20
CA ILE A 90 -6.05 15.57 -1.21
C ILE A 90 -6.00 16.92 -1.92
N CYS A 91 -7.11 17.61 -1.95
CA CYS A 91 -7.23 18.92 -2.58
C CYS A 91 -8.15 19.81 -1.76
N ARG A 92 -7.65 20.97 -1.34
CA ARG A 92 -8.42 21.93 -0.53
C ARG A 92 -9.07 21.28 0.70
N PHE A 93 -8.28 20.49 1.44
CA PHE A 93 -8.71 19.74 2.62
C PHE A 93 -9.86 18.74 2.38
N GLN A 94 -9.98 18.26 1.16
CA GLN A 94 -10.98 17.27 0.76
C GLN A 94 -10.32 16.11 0.01
N LEU A 95 -10.93 14.94 0.13
CA LEU A 95 -10.59 13.79 -0.70
C LEU A 95 -11.46 13.82 -1.97
N ILE A 96 -10.80 13.88 -3.11
CA ILE A 96 -11.44 13.82 -4.42
C ILE A 96 -10.92 12.62 -5.20
N HIS A 97 -11.63 12.22 -6.23
CA HIS A 97 -11.11 11.21 -7.16
C HIS A 97 -9.96 11.81 -7.97
N PRO A 98 -8.80 11.15 -8.01
CA PRO A 98 -7.68 11.65 -8.78
C PRO A 98 -7.94 11.50 -10.29
N PRO A 99 -7.28 12.32 -11.12
CA PRO A 99 -7.22 12.09 -12.56
C PRO A 99 -6.67 10.70 -12.90
N GLU A 100 -7.06 10.15 -14.04
CA GLU A 100 -6.63 8.82 -14.50
C GLU A 100 -5.09 8.69 -14.57
N GLU A 101 -4.42 9.73 -15.03
CA GLU A 101 -2.95 9.79 -15.10
C GLU A 101 -2.28 9.60 -13.73
N ASP A 102 -2.90 10.13 -12.67
CA ASP A 102 -2.40 10.00 -11.30
C ASP A 102 -2.64 8.58 -10.74
N VAL A 103 -3.74 7.94 -11.11
CA VAL A 103 -4.01 6.54 -10.78
C VAL A 103 -2.98 5.61 -11.45
N ILE A 104 -2.68 5.86 -12.72
CA ILE A 104 -1.65 5.13 -13.47
C ILE A 104 -0.27 5.34 -12.84
N TRP A 105 0.04 6.57 -12.44
CA TRP A 105 1.30 6.87 -11.74
C TRP A 105 1.42 6.09 -10.43
N LEU A 106 0.34 6.02 -9.64
CA LEU A 106 0.29 5.24 -8.40
C LEU A 106 0.50 3.75 -8.68
N GLU A 107 -0.19 3.20 -9.68
CA GLU A 107 0.00 1.80 -10.09
C GLU A 107 1.47 1.50 -10.38
N HIS A 108 2.08 2.27 -11.28
CA HIS A 108 3.47 2.05 -11.69
C HIS A 108 4.44 2.20 -10.53
N THR A 109 4.22 3.19 -9.67
CA THR A 109 5.10 3.45 -8.52
C THR A 109 4.98 2.34 -7.49
N LEU A 110 3.76 1.99 -7.10
CA LEU A 110 3.52 0.94 -6.10
C LEU A 110 3.93 -0.44 -6.63
N ASP A 111 3.66 -0.75 -7.89
CA ASP A 111 4.09 -2.02 -8.50
C ASP A 111 5.62 -2.14 -8.51
N ARG A 112 6.32 -1.10 -8.96
CA ARG A 112 7.79 -1.09 -8.98
C ARG A 112 8.38 -1.32 -7.58
N GLU A 113 7.87 -0.62 -6.57
CA GLU A 113 8.39 -0.73 -5.20
C GLU A 113 8.01 -2.06 -4.54
N SER A 114 6.79 -2.56 -4.80
CA SER A 114 6.27 -3.78 -4.17
C SER A 114 6.82 -5.07 -4.80
N ARG A 115 7.21 -5.04 -6.08
CA ARG A 115 7.87 -6.18 -6.74
C ARG A 115 9.14 -6.65 -6.03
N ARG A 116 9.85 -5.74 -5.37
CA ARG A 116 11.04 -6.04 -4.57
C ARG A 116 10.73 -6.98 -3.41
N PHE A 117 9.47 -7.05 -3.03
CA PHE A 117 8.94 -7.88 -1.94
C PHE A 117 8.00 -8.99 -2.45
N GLY A 118 8.05 -9.29 -3.76
CA GLY A 118 7.22 -10.34 -4.33
C GLY A 118 5.72 -10.02 -4.42
N THR A 119 5.37 -8.73 -4.41
CA THR A 119 3.98 -8.26 -4.56
C THR A 119 3.83 -7.51 -5.88
N ARG A 120 2.72 -7.74 -6.55
CA ARG A 120 2.32 -7.05 -7.78
C ARG A 120 1.14 -6.13 -7.47
N VAL A 121 1.19 -4.92 -8.01
CA VAL A 121 0.07 -3.97 -7.95
C VAL A 121 -0.46 -3.77 -9.36
N ARG A 122 -1.80 -3.83 -9.52
CA ARG A 122 -2.46 -3.68 -10.82
C ARG A 122 -3.72 -2.86 -10.72
N LEU A 123 -3.96 -2.06 -11.75
CA LEU A 123 -5.20 -1.31 -11.93
C LEU A 123 -6.32 -2.25 -12.40
N PHE A 124 -7.49 -2.14 -11.77
CA PHE A 124 -8.70 -2.80 -12.27
C PHE A 124 -9.18 -2.17 -13.57
N SER A 125 -9.92 -2.95 -14.37
CA SER A 125 -10.45 -2.52 -15.66
C SER A 125 -11.37 -1.29 -15.60
N ASN A 126 -11.94 -0.98 -14.42
CA ASN A 126 -12.77 0.21 -14.22
C ASN A 126 -11.94 1.50 -14.01
N GLY A 127 -10.60 1.41 -13.96
CA GLY A 127 -9.70 2.54 -13.81
C GLY A 127 -9.73 3.26 -12.45
N ARG A 128 -10.41 2.71 -11.45
CA ARG A 128 -10.65 3.41 -10.16
C ARG A 128 -10.10 2.73 -8.92
N ARG A 129 -9.66 1.49 -9.05
CA ARG A 129 -9.12 0.69 -7.93
C ARG A 129 -7.89 -0.07 -8.38
N LEU A 130 -7.02 -0.34 -7.43
CA LEU A 130 -5.86 -1.19 -7.61
C LEU A 130 -6.02 -2.45 -6.77
N SER A 131 -5.47 -3.57 -7.24
CA SER A 131 -5.25 -4.77 -6.42
C SER A 131 -3.78 -4.90 -6.08
N ALA A 132 -3.47 -5.46 -4.92
CA ALA A 132 -2.12 -5.85 -4.56
C ALA A 132 -2.11 -7.35 -4.22
N GLU A 133 -1.38 -8.13 -5.01
CA GLU A 133 -1.41 -9.59 -4.96
C GLU A 133 0.01 -10.17 -4.89
N PRO A 134 0.20 -11.33 -4.24
CA PRO A 134 1.47 -12.04 -4.32
C PRO A 134 1.81 -12.38 -5.76
N ILE A 135 3.06 -12.22 -6.14
CA ILE A 135 3.56 -12.76 -7.41
C ILE A 135 3.65 -14.27 -7.23
N ALA A 136 2.85 -15.02 -8.01
CA ALA A 136 2.93 -16.47 -8.00
C ALA A 136 4.36 -16.91 -8.35
N ASN A 137 5.00 -17.66 -7.46
CA ASN A 137 6.26 -18.33 -7.79
C ASN A 137 5.95 -19.33 -8.90
N ILE A 138 6.35 -19.01 -10.12
CA ILE A 138 6.43 -20.00 -11.19
C ILE A 138 7.53 -20.96 -10.73
N LYS A 139 7.12 -22.15 -10.30
CA LYS A 139 8.01 -23.27 -10.04
C LYS A 139 8.62 -23.76 -11.34
#